data_7256963d8a488026c048c3a16a1b5c77
#
_entry.id   7256963d8a488026c048c3a16a1b5c77
#
_cell.length_a   1.000
_cell.length_b   1.000
_cell.length_c   1.000
_cell.angle_alpha   90.00
_cell.angle_beta   90.00
_cell.angle_gamma   90.00
#
_symmetry.space_group_name_H-M   'P 1'
#
loop_
_entity.id
_entity.type
_entity.pdbx_description
1 polymer ?
#
loop_
_entity_poly.entity_id
_entity_poly.type
_entity_poly.pdbx_seq_one_letter_code
_entity_poly.pdbx_strand_id
1 'polypeptide(L)'
;MKKILLGGLALIALAATLQSALPKGDNIITKEDGMTVVNTTELGKDVEGYQGPTPLKVYIKNNKVEKIEFLQSTETPKYYARVKKFLQTKWDGLKVKEAKEKQVDVVTGATYSSEAVIKNVQLALDYYQQHK
;
A
#
# COMPACT_ATOMS: atom_id res chain seq x y z
N MET A 1 34.28 26.80 22.40
CA MET A 1 34.02 26.93 20.95
C MET A 1 33.94 25.61 20.27
N LYS A 2 34.98 24.84 20.32
CA LYS A 2 35.00 23.54 19.68
C LYS A 2 33.94 22.61 20.24
N LYS A 3 33.63 22.75 21.50
CA LYS A 3 32.64 21.94 22.18
C LYS A 3 31.28 22.11 21.58
N ILE A 4 30.98 23.32 21.12
CA ILE A 4 29.71 23.62 20.53
C ILE A 4 29.54 22.85 19.23
N LEU A 5 30.60 22.75 18.46
CA LEU A 5 30.54 21.99 17.18
C LEU A 5 30.26 20.51 17.43
N LEU A 6 30.89 19.96 18.45
CA LEU A 6 30.67 18.56 18.79
C LEU A 6 29.23 18.32 19.20
N GLY A 7 28.67 19.27 19.94
CA GLY A 7 27.29 19.16 20.34
C GLY A 7 26.36 19.13 19.14
N GLY A 8 26.65 19.94 18.13
CA GLY A 8 25.84 19.96 16.91
C GLY A 8 25.89 18.64 16.19
N LEU A 9 27.05 18.04 16.10
CA LEU A 9 27.20 16.76 15.44
C LEU A 9 26.41 15.67 16.17
N ALA A 10 26.47 15.71 17.50
CA ALA A 10 25.71 14.74 18.27
C ALA A 10 24.23 14.83 18.02
N LEU A 11 23.72 16.04 17.90
CA LEU A 11 22.29 16.23 17.61
C LEU A 11 21.89 15.65 16.27
N ILE A 12 22.74 15.81 15.28
CA ILE A 12 22.47 15.26 13.96
C ILE A 12 22.40 13.73 14.03
N ALA A 13 23.32 13.14 14.76
CA ALA A 13 23.33 11.68 14.90
C ALA A 13 22.06 11.19 15.57
N LEU A 14 21.58 11.91 16.57
CA LEU A 14 20.36 11.54 17.26
C LEU A 14 19.16 11.60 16.33
N ALA A 15 19.11 12.61 15.47
CA ALA A 15 18.04 12.72 14.53
C ALA A 15 17.98 11.52 13.60
N ALA A 16 19.13 11.07 13.13
CA ALA A 16 19.21 9.89 12.28
C ALA A 16 18.70 8.65 13.01
N THR A 17 19.06 8.52 14.29
CA THR A 17 18.62 7.40 15.08
C THR A 17 17.11 7.40 15.25
N LEU A 18 16.53 8.57 15.46
CA LEU A 18 15.08 8.68 15.58
C LEU A 18 14.37 8.24 14.30
N GLN A 19 14.94 8.57 13.14
CA GLN A 19 14.35 8.16 11.88
C GLN A 19 14.30 6.64 11.77
N SER A 20 15.34 5.95 12.20
CA SER A 20 15.34 4.50 12.10
C SER A 20 14.37 3.87 13.10
N ALA A 21 13.93 4.61 14.08
CA ALA A 21 12.98 4.11 15.07
C ALA A 21 11.55 4.55 14.78
N LEU A 22 11.29 5.12 13.60
CA LEU A 22 9.96 5.60 13.26
C LEU A 22 8.96 4.44 13.24
N PRO A 23 7.70 4.74 13.61
CA PRO A 23 6.66 3.72 13.59
C PRO A 23 6.45 3.15 12.19
N LYS A 24 5.96 1.94 12.12
CA LYS A 24 5.70 1.29 10.84
C LYS A 24 4.71 2.07 9.98
N GLY A 25 3.85 2.89 10.61
CA GLY A 25 2.91 3.71 9.87
C GLY A 25 3.56 4.65 8.88
N ASP A 26 4.81 5.04 9.14
CA ASP A 26 5.51 5.92 8.22
C ASP A 26 5.93 5.22 6.93
N ASN A 27 5.88 3.88 6.91
CA ASN A 27 6.19 3.09 5.73
C ASN A 27 4.93 2.78 4.90
N ILE A 28 3.77 3.10 5.42
CA ILE A 28 2.51 2.81 4.73
C ILE A 28 2.31 3.77 3.57
N ILE A 29 2.58 5.05 3.79
CA ILE A 29 2.50 6.06 2.73
C ILE A 29 3.89 6.55 2.38
N THR A 30 4.23 6.52 1.09
CA THR A 30 5.50 7.04 0.59
C THR A 30 5.23 7.85 -0.68
N LYS A 31 6.28 8.46 -1.22
CA LYS A 31 6.21 9.21 -2.47
C LYS A 31 7.17 8.58 -3.48
N GLU A 32 6.67 8.34 -4.68
CA GLU A 32 7.46 7.82 -5.79
C GLU A 32 7.05 8.54 -7.07
N ASP A 33 8.01 9.14 -7.76
CA ASP A 33 7.76 9.81 -9.04
C ASP A 33 6.60 10.79 -8.99
N GLY A 34 6.48 11.52 -7.88
CA GLY A 34 5.41 12.51 -7.72
C GLY A 34 4.07 11.93 -7.35
N MET A 35 3.98 10.63 -7.16
CA MET A 35 2.75 9.96 -6.76
C MET A 35 2.79 9.60 -5.28
N THR A 36 1.61 9.56 -4.67
CA THR A 36 1.46 9.05 -3.32
C THR A 36 1.25 7.53 -3.43
N VAL A 37 2.05 6.77 -2.69
CA VAL A 37 1.99 5.31 -2.75
C VAL A 37 1.55 4.78 -1.39
N VAL A 38 0.48 3.99 -1.38
CA VAL A 38 0.00 3.36 -0.14
C VAL A 38 0.28 1.86 -0.22
N ASN A 39 1.08 1.37 0.72
CA ASN A 39 1.49 -0.03 0.78
C ASN A 39 0.63 -0.75 1.82
N THR A 40 -0.04 -1.82 1.42
CA THR A 40 -0.97 -2.51 2.32
C THR A 40 -0.35 -3.65 3.11
N THR A 41 0.96 -3.82 3.08
CA THR A 41 1.60 -4.91 3.83
C THR A 41 1.19 -4.92 5.30
N GLU A 42 1.17 -3.74 5.94
CA GLU A 42 0.73 -3.63 7.33
C GLU A 42 -0.77 -3.46 7.45
N LEU A 43 -1.37 -2.65 6.58
CA LEU A 43 -2.82 -2.40 6.63
C LEU A 43 -3.63 -3.67 6.44
N GLY A 44 -3.18 -4.54 5.56
CA GLY A 44 -3.91 -5.75 5.20
C GLY A 44 -3.28 -7.02 5.73
N LYS A 45 -2.45 -6.93 6.76
CA LYS A 45 -1.74 -8.11 7.26
C LYS A 45 -2.69 -9.20 7.77
N ASP A 46 -3.87 -8.83 8.22
CA ASP A 46 -4.85 -9.76 8.74
C ASP A 46 -5.95 -10.10 7.71
N VAL A 47 -5.84 -9.55 6.51
CA VAL A 47 -6.76 -9.87 5.43
C VAL A 47 -6.13 -10.96 4.60
N GLU A 48 -6.68 -12.16 4.70
CA GLU A 48 -6.10 -13.32 4.04
C GLU A 48 -6.91 -13.74 2.82
N GLY A 49 -6.18 -14.09 1.76
CA GLY A 49 -6.76 -14.74 0.62
C GLY A 49 -6.91 -16.22 0.91
N TYR A 50 -6.60 -17.06 -0.08
CA TYR A 50 -6.71 -18.49 0.09
C TYR A 50 -5.56 -19.04 0.94
N GLN A 51 -4.33 -18.56 0.72
CA GLN A 51 -3.14 -19.05 1.39
C GLN A 51 -2.53 -18.07 2.39
N GLY A 52 -2.87 -16.80 2.29
CA GLY A 52 -2.27 -15.79 3.15
C GLY A 52 -2.56 -14.38 2.68
N PRO A 53 -1.85 -13.38 3.22
CA PRO A 53 -2.06 -11.99 2.83
C PRO A 53 -1.77 -11.74 1.36
N THR A 54 -2.45 -10.75 0.80
CA THR A 54 -2.26 -10.35 -0.61
C THR A 54 -1.87 -8.88 -0.67
N PRO A 55 -0.66 -8.52 -0.19
CA PRO A 55 -0.27 -7.12 -0.12
C PRO A 55 -0.10 -6.49 -1.50
N LEU A 56 -0.34 -5.18 -1.55
CA LEU A 56 -0.19 -4.44 -2.79
C LEU A 56 0.11 -2.98 -2.48
N LYS A 57 0.46 -2.23 -3.53
CA LYS A 57 0.65 -0.79 -3.46
C LYS A 57 -0.37 -0.14 -4.36
N VAL A 58 -1.00 0.93 -3.88
CA VAL A 58 -1.89 1.75 -4.68
C VAL A 58 -1.19 3.06 -4.95
N TYR A 59 -1.01 3.40 -6.21
CA TYR A 59 -0.37 4.64 -6.63
C TYR A 59 -1.44 5.67 -6.94
N ILE A 60 -1.35 6.83 -6.27
CA ILE A 60 -2.37 7.88 -6.37
C ILE A 60 -1.72 9.19 -6.78
N LYS A 61 -2.30 9.84 -7.78
CA LYS A 61 -1.84 11.13 -8.26
C LYS A 61 -3.05 12.00 -8.56
N ASN A 62 -3.02 13.25 -8.09
CA ASN A 62 -4.13 14.18 -8.27
C ASN A 62 -5.46 13.59 -7.81
N ASN A 63 -5.41 12.87 -6.69
CA ASN A 63 -6.58 12.26 -6.06
C ASN A 63 -7.25 11.19 -6.94
N LYS A 64 -6.49 10.58 -7.84
CA LYS A 64 -6.95 9.50 -8.72
C LYS A 64 -6.01 8.32 -8.60
N VAL A 65 -6.58 7.12 -8.75
CA VAL A 65 -5.77 5.90 -8.77
C VAL A 65 -5.03 5.83 -10.10
N GLU A 66 -3.71 5.80 -10.05
CA GLU A 66 -2.89 5.67 -11.26
C GLU A 66 -2.71 4.20 -11.63
N LYS A 67 -2.37 3.39 -10.65
CA LYS A 67 -2.12 1.96 -10.88
C LYS A 67 -2.07 1.22 -9.56
N ILE A 68 -2.11 -0.09 -9.65
CA ILE A 68 -1.94 -0.98 -8.51
C ILE A 68 -0.77 -1.92 -8.84
N GLU A 69 0.10 -2.11 -7.86
CA GLU A 69 1.22 -3.03 -7.99
C GLU A 69 1.10 -4.12 -6.94
N PHE A 70 1.02 -5.36 -7.37
CA PHE A 70 0.92 -6.49 -6.44
C PHE A 70 2.30 -6.83 -5.88
N LEU A 71 2.37 -7.05 -4.58
CA LEU A 71 3.59 -7.43 -3.93
C LEU A 71 3.64 -8.95 -3.77
N GLN A 72 4.76 -9.46 -3.27
CA GLN A 72 4.94 -10.90 -3.12
C GLN A 72 3.91 -11.48 -2.16
N SER A 73 3.35 -12.61 -2.51
CA SER A 73 2.37 -13.30 -1.68
C SER A 73 2.63 -14.80 -1.69
N THR A 74 1.98 -15.51 -0.78
CA THR A 74 2.06 -16.97 -0.70
C THR A 74 0.89 -17.64 -1.40
N GLU A 75 0.07 -16.88 -2.11
CA GLU A 75 -1.05 -17.45 -2.86
C GLU A 75 -0.55 -18.39 -3.95
N THR A 76 -1.38 -19.36 -4.33
CA THR A 76 -1.04 -20.33 -5.37
C THR A 76 -0.81 -19.56 -6.69
N PRO A 77 0.40 -19.62 -7.26
CA PRO A 77 0.75 -18.77 -8.41
C PRO A 77 -0.20 -18.88 -9.59
N LYS A 78 -0.66 -20.07 -9.91
CA LYS A 78 -1.54 -20.31 -11.04
C LYS A 78 -2.85 -19.54 -10.89
N TYR A 79 -3.47 -19.64 -9.73
CA TYR A 79 -4.75 -18.98 -9.48
C TYR A 79 -4.58 -17.49 -9.24
N TYR A 80 -3.53 -17.12 -8.52
CA TYR A 80 -3.29 -15.72 -8.21
C TYR A 80 -2.92 -14.91 -9.45
N ALA A 81 -2.26 -15.53 -10.43
CA ALA A 81 -1.97 -14.87 -11.69
C ALA A 81 -3.27 -14.40 -12.38
N ARG A 82 -4.30 -15.23 -12.33
CA ARG A 82 -5.59 -14.88 -12.90
C ARG A 82 -6.24 -13.74 -12.14
N VAL A 83 -6.15 -13.76 -10.83
CA VAL A 83 -6.69 -12.70 -9.98
C VAL A 83 -6.01 -11.37 -10.31
N LYS A 84 -4.69 -11.37 -10.36
CA LYS A 84 -3.92 -10.17 -10.65
C LYS A 84 -4.27 -9.61 -12.03
N LYS A 85 -4.31 -10.47 -13.03
CA LYS A 85 -4.61 -10.04 -14.38
C LYS A 85 -6.00 -9.41 -14.48
N PHE A 86 -6.98 -10.01 -13.83
CA PHE A 86 -8.35 -9.52 -13.86
C PHE A 86 -8.53 -8.22 -13.09
N LEU A 87 -7.92 -8.11 -11.92
CA LEU A 87 -8.16 -6.99 -11.02
C LEU A 87 -7.21 -5.80 -11.21
N GLN A 88 -6.07 -6.01 -11.85
CA GLN A 88 -4.99 -5.03 -11.89
C GLN A 88 -5.42 -3.64 -12.34
N THR A 89 -6.34 -3.54 -13.29
CA THR A 89 -6.72 -2.26 -13.88
C THR A 89 -8.11 -1.79 -13.52
N LYS A 90 -8.80 -2.48 -12.63
CA LYS A 90 -10.20 -2.18 -12.34
C LYS A 90 -10.42 -0.80 -11.74
N TRP A 91 -9.43 -0.25 -11.07
CA TRP A 91 -9.55 1.05 -10.41
C TRP A 91 -8.78 2.15 -11.12
N ASP A 92 -8.01 1.83 -12.15
CA ASP A 92 -7.16 2.80 -12.84
C ASP A 92 -7.96 3.98 -13.36
N GLY A 93 -7.48 5.19 -13.10
CA GLY A 93 -8.10 6.41 -13.60
C GLY A 93 -9.28 6.92 -12.80
N LEU A 94 -9.74 6.16 -11.81
CA LEU A 94 -10.87 6.59 -11.00
C LEU A 94 -10.42 7.52 -9.87
N LYS A 95 -11.26 8.51 -9.56
CA LYS A 95 -11.04 9.31 -8.37
C LYS A 95 -11.10 8.40 -7.15
N VAL A 96 -10.33 8.73 -6.12
CA VAL A 96 -10.26 7.90 -4.92
C VAL A 96 -11.65 7.60 -4.37
N LYS A 97 -12.52 8.59 -4.31
CA LYS A 97 -13.88 8.39 -3.81
C LYS A 97 -14.64 7.37 -4.67
N GLU A 98 -14.54 7.50 -5.98
CA GLU A 98 -15.21 6.59 -6.91
C GLU A 98 -14.65 5.18 -6.79
N ALA A 99 -13.34 5.08 -6.67
CA ALA A 99 -12.66 3.79 -6.55
C ALA A 99 -13.12 3.05 -5.28
N LYS A 100 -13.30 3.79 -4.18
CA LYS A 100 -13.76 3.19 -2.94
C LYS A 100 -15.15 2.60 -3.05
N GLU A 101 -15.99 3.23 -3.85
CA GLU A 101 -17.40 2.83 -3.99
C GLU A 101 -17.63 1.83 -5.11
N LYS A 102 -16.61 1.58 -5.92
CA LYS A 102 -16.76 0.71 -7.08
C LYS A 102 -17.01 -0.74 -6.66
N GLN A 103 -18.02 -1.33 -7.25
CA GLN A 103 -18.29 -2.75 -7.09
C GLN A 103 -17.42 -3.51 -8.08
N VAL A 104 -16.64 -4.46 -7.60
CA VAL A 104 -15.73 -5.24 -8.44
C VAL A 104 -16.00 -6.71 -8.21
N ASP A 105 -16.17 -7.45 -9.32
CA ASP A 105 -16.45 -8.88 -9.25
C ASP A 105 -15.23 -9.69 -8.88
N VAL A 106 -15.48 -10.83 -8.26
CA VAL A 106 -14.40 -11.77 -7.94
C VAL A 106 -14.14 -12.66 -9.15
N VAL A 107 -12.94 -13.24 -9.19
CA VAL A 107 -12.59 -14.19 -10.25
C VAL A 107 -13.18 -15.55 -9.89
N THR A 108 -13.94 -16.14 -10.81
CA THR A 108 -14.52 -17.45 -10.58
C THR A 108 -13.44 -18.47 -10.28
N GLY A 109 -13.62 -19.21 -9.19
CA GLY A 109 -12.65 -20.20 -8.75
C GLY A 109 -11.50 -19.64 -7.91
N ALA A 110 -11.49 -18.32 -7.68
CA ALA A 110 -10.47 -17.67 -6.86
C ALA A 110 -11.09 -16.58 -5.99
N THR A 111 -12.21 -16.90 -5.36
CA THR A 111 -13.01 -15.94 -4.59
C THR A 111 -12.24 -15.35 -3.42
N TYR A 112 -11.58 -16.19 -2.61
CA TYR A 112 -10.89 -15.69 -1.42
C TYR A 112 -9.75 -14.75 -1.77
N SER A 113 -8.94 -15.12 -2.76
CA SER A 113 -7.84 -14.26 -3.20
C SER A 113 -8.36 -12.95 -3.77
N SER A 114 -9.44 -13.01 -4.56
CA SER A 114 -10.04 -11.82 -5.16
C SER A 114 -10.58 -10.88 -4.09
N GLU A 115 -11.32 -11.42 -3.12
CA GLU A 115 -11.90 -10.61 -2.05
C GLU A 115 -10.79 -9.95 -1.20
N ALA A 116 -9.70 -10.68 -0.97
CA ALA A 116 -8.59 -10.13 -0.21
C ALA A 116 -7.93 -8.96 -0.95
N VAL A 117 -7.74 -9.09 -2.26
CA VAL A 117 -7.19 -8.00 -3.07
C VAL A 117 -8.12 -6.79 -3.04
N ILE A 118 -9.42 -7.00 -3.24
CA ILE A 118 -10.39 -5.91 -3.22
C ILE A 118 -10.38 -5.22 -1.86
N LYS A 119 -10.32 -5.98 -0.78
CA LYS A 119 -10.28 -5.41 0.56
C LYS A 119 -9.00 -4.60 0.77
N ASN A 120 -7.87 -5.08 0.27
CA ASN A 120 -6.61 -4.34 0.39
C ASN A 120 -6.70 -3.00 -0.33
N VAL A 121 -7.31 -2.97 -1.52
CA VAL A 121 -7.48 -1.71 -2.24
C VAL A 121 -8.34 -0.75 -1.42
N GLN A 122 -9.43 -1.24 -0.84
CA GLN A 122 -10.29 -0.40 0.00
C GLN A 122 -9.55 0.15 1.20
N LEU A 123 -8.76 -0.70 1.86
CA LEU A 123 -7.96 -0.26 3.01
C LEU A 123 -6.96 0.82 2.62
N ALA A 124 -6.33 0.67 1.47
CA ALA A 124 -5.36 1.66 0.99
C ALA A 124 -6.03 3.00 0.71
N LEU A 125 -7.19 2.97 0.05
CA LEU A 125 -7.89 4.20 -0.30
C LEU A 125 -8.45 4.90 0.94
N ASP A 126 -8.95 4.14 1.91
CA ASP A 126 -9.39 4.70 3.19
C ASP A 126 -8.22 5.36 3.91
N TYR A 127 -7.09 4.67 3.97
CA TYR A 127 -5.92 5.20 4.66
C TYR A 127 -5.45 6.49 3.99
N TYR A 128 -5.43 6.51 2.66
CA TYR A 128 -5.05 7.69 1.92
C TYR A 128 -5.95 8.88 2.28
N GLN A 129 -7.25 8.67 2.31
CA GLN A 129 -8.17 9.77 2.61
C GLN A 129 -8.02 10.30 4.03
N GLN A 130 -7.66 9.45 4.95
CA GLN A 130 -7.48 9.84 6.35
C GLN A 130 -6.14 10.52 6.59
N HIS A 131 -5.18 10.33 5.72
CA HIS A 131 -3.81 10.80 5.96
C HIS A 131 -3.25 11.70 4.86
N LYS A 132 -4.08 12.14 3.93
CA LYS A 132 -3.61 13.04 2.88
C LYS A 132 -3.48 14.47 3.37
#